data_3cb6a3876af9492c09a290cbdaa083c9
#
_entry.id   3cb6a3876af9492c09a290cbdaa083c9
#
_cell.length_a   1.000
_cell.length_b   1.000
_cell.length_c   1.000
_cell.angle_alpha   90.00
_cell.angle_beta   90.00
_cell.angle_gamma   90.00
#
_symmetry.space_group_name_H-M   'P 1'
#
loop_
_entity.id
_entity.type
_entity.pdbx_description
1 polymer ?
#
loop_
_entity_poly.entity_id
_entity_poly.type
_entity_poly.pdbx_seq_one_letter_code
_entity_poly.pdbx_strand_id
1 'polypeptide(L)'
;MASIVKRGKTYSVVYYEGEGSNRHQVWESGLSYSAAKSRKATIEYEKEQNTHVDHNDITVSEFLYEFIEKYGEKKWVASTYDGNVGLLENYVHPYWGDKKLRSIRTKTVDDFYHFLLNEAEPATNMGKPKREHISPSTIHDIHKVLRCAFNQAK
;
A
#
# COMPACT_ATOMS: atom_id res chain seq x y z
N MET A 1 10.76 -21.95 -6.87
CA MET A 1 12.21 -21.98 -7.05
C MET A 1 12.68 -20.76 -7.81
N ALA A 2 13.75 -20.11 -7.36
CA ALA A 2 14.39 -19.01 -8.07
C ALA A 2 15.63 -19.51 -8.81
N SER A 3 15.95 -18.96 -9.99
CA SER A 3 17.13 -19.33 -10.78
C SER A 3 18.00 -18.09 -11.08
N ILE A 4 19.31 -18.33 -11.28
CA ILE A 4 20.23 -17.26 -11.65
C ILE A 4 20.58 -17.46 -13.12
N VAL A 5 20.39 -16.42 -13.93
CA VAL A 5 20.70 -16.41 -15.35
C VAL A 5 21.79 -15.37 -15.63
N LYS A 6 22.87 -15.81 -16.31
CA LYS A 6 23.93 -14.87 -16.74
C LYS A 6 23.53 -14.18 -18.04
N ARG A 7 23.64 -12.87 -18.08
CA ARG A 7 23.43 -12.06 -19.29
C ARG A 7 24.62 -11.13 -19.52
N GLY A 8 25.50 -11.52 -20.41
CA GLY A 8 26.74 -10.76 -20.68
C GLY A 8 27.62 -10.64 -19.45
N LYS A 9 27.80 -9.40 -18.96
CA LYS A 9 28.63 -9.09 -17.77
C LYS A 9 27.85 -9.08 -16.45
N THR A 10 26.51 -9.21 -16.51
CA THR A 10 25.62 -9.14 -15.35
C THR A 10 24.82 -10.42 -15.16
N TYR A 11 24.21 -10.57 -14.00
CA TYR A 11 23.34 -11.69 -13.64
C TYR A 11 21.93 -11.20 -13.38
N SER A 12 20.97 -12.07 -13.61
CA SER A 12 19.55 -11.83 -13.28
C SER A 12 19.06 -12.97 -12.39
N VAL A 13 18.25 -12.63 -11.40
CA VAL A 13 17.48 -13.60 -10.63
C VAL A 13 16.11 -13.70 -11.27
N VAL A 14 15.67 -14.91 -11.54
CA VAL A 14 14.40 -15.21 -12.22
C VAL A 14 13.56 -16.11 -11.33
N TYR A 15 12.35 -15.71 -11.05
CA TYR A 15 11.41 -16.47 -10.23
C TYR A 15 9.98 -16.21 -10.66
N TYR A 16 9.03 -16.98 -10.13
CA TYR A 16 7.62 -16.82 -10.42
C TYR A 16 6.89 -16.24 -9.23
N GLU A 17 5.98 -15.30 -9.50
CA GLU A 17 5.01 -14.73 -8.56
C GLU A 17 3.59 -15.02 -9.01
N GLY A 18 2.63 -14.90 -8.08
CA GLY A 18 1.23 -15.21 -8.31
C GLY A 18 0.90 -16.70 -8.28
N GLU A 19 -0.39 -17.00 -8.22
CA GLU A 19 -0.93 -18.36 -8.23
C GLU A 19 -1.90 -18.57 -9.40
N GLY A 20 -2.02 -19.81 -9.82
CA GLY A 20 -2.97 -20.21 -10.89
C GLY A 20 -2.78 -19.44 -12.18
N SER A 21 -3.84 -18.80 -12.67
CA SER A 21 -3.85 -18.03 -13.92
C SER A 21 -3.08 -16.70 -13.84
N ASN A 22 -2.82 -16.19 -12.65
CA ASN A 22 -2.08 -14.94 -12.45
C ASN A 22 -0.57 -15.14 -12.26
N ARG A 23 -0.09 -16.37 -12.44
CA ARG A 23 1.32 -16.70 -12.31
C ARG A 23 2.13 -16.07 -13.44
N HIS A 24 3.07 -15.18 -13.08
CA HIS A 24 3.96 -14.50 -14.00
C HIS A 24 5.42 -14.62 -13.59
N GLN A 25 6.32 -14.43 -14.54
CA GLN A 25 7.76 -14.53 -14.33
C GLN A 25 8.35 -13.15 -14.05
N VAL A 26 9.08 -13.05 -12.95
CA VAL A 26 9.78 -11.82 -12.53
C VAL A 26 11.27 -11.95 -12.80
N TRP A 27 11.86 -10.87 -13.35
CA TRP A 27 13.28 -10.78 -13.68
C TRP A 27 13.91 -9.61 -12.93
N GLU A 28 14.77 -9.88 -11.96
CA GLU A 28 15.60 -8.86 -11.33
C GLU A 28 16.99 -8.88 -11.99
N SER A 29 17.28 -7.91 -12.84
CA SER A 29 18.46 -7.85 -13.71
C SER A 29 19.52 -6.85 -13.22
N GLY A 30 20.72 -6.91 -13.80
CA GLY A 30 21.79 -5.93 -13.51
C GLY A 30 22.59 -6.23 -12.25
N LEU A 31 22.50 -7.44 -11.70
CA LEU A 31 23.15 -7.82 -10.47
C LEU A 31 24.58 -8.35 -10.70
N SER A 32 25.46 -8.19 -9.70
CA SER A 32 26.67 -9.00 -9.61
C SER A 32 26.34 -10.45 -9.26
N TYR A 33 27.26 -11.39 -9.48
CA TYR A 33 27.01 -12.79 -9.13
C TYR A 33 26.73 -12.99 -7.63
N SER A 34 27.47 -12.30 -6.78
CA SER A 34 27.31 -12.38 -5.33
C SER A 34 25.92 -11.80 -4.91
N ALA A 35 25.53 -10.65 -5.46
CA ALA A 35 24.23 -10.05 -5.22
C ALA A 35 23.06 -10.95 -5.71
N ALA A 36 23.20 -11.56 -6.88
CA ALA A 36 22.22 -12.50 -7.41
C ALA A 36 22.06 -13.75 -6.52
N LYS A 37 23.19 -14.27 -5.99
CA LYS A 37 23.16 -15.41 -5.07
C LYS A 37 22.49 -15.08 -3.75
N SER A 38 22.81 -13.92 -3.16
CA SER A 38 22.14 -13.45 -1.92
C SER A 38 20.66 -13.23 -2.15
N ARG A 39 20.28 -12.56 -3.25
CA ARG A 39 18.90 -12.28 -3.57
C ARG A 39 18.08 -13.56 -3.80
N LYS A 40 18.67 -14.55 -4.52
CA LYS A 40 18.04 -15.86 -4.68
C LYS A 40 17.73 -16.52 -3.33
N ALA A 41 18.72 -16.55 -2.42
CA ALA A 41 18.54 -17.15 -1.11
C ALA A 41 17.46 -16.45 -0.28
N THR A 42 17.40 -15.11 -0.35
CA THR A 42 16.34 -14.32 0.31
C THR A 42 14.95 -14.68 -0.23
N ILE A 43 14.77 -14.74 -1.56
CA ILE A 43 13.49 -15.08 -2.19
C ILE A 43 13.05 -16.51 -1.81
N GLU A 44 13.98 -17.47 -1.81
CA GLU A 44 13.67 -18.85 -1.43
C GLU A 44 13.27 -18.95 0.05
N TYR A 45 13.98 -18.26 0.93
CA TYR A 45 13.63 -18.17 2.35
C TYR A 45 12.26 -17.51 2.59
N GLU A 46 11.99 -16.37 1.94
CA GLU A 46 10.71 -15.67 2.04
C GLU A 46 9.56 -16.56 1.57
N LYS A 47 9.75 -17.35 0.50
CA LYS A 47 8.74 -18.30 -0.02
C LYS A 47 8.52 -19.48 0.93
N GLU A 48 9.56 -20.01 1.54
CA GLU A 48 9.43 -21.08 2.55
C GLU A 48 8.67 -20.63 3.79
N GLN A 49 8.86 -19.36 4.20
CA GLN A 49 8.17 -18.77 5.34
C GLN A 49 6.78 -18.22 5.00
N ASN A 50 6.32 -18.32 3.75
CA ASN A 50 5.11 -17.64 3.25
C ASN A 50 5.08 -16.12 3.51
N THR A 51 6.26 -15.49 3.57
CA THR A 51 6.44 -14.04 3.78
C THR A 51 6.81 -13.31 2.49
N HIS A 52 6.93 -14.05 1.38
CA HIS A 52 7.20 -13.45 0.08
C HIS A 52 6.00 -12.63 -0.37
N VAL A 53 6.20 -11.32 -0.48
CA VAL A 53 5.19 -10.41 -1.02
C VAL A 53 5.39 -10.34 -2.52
N ASP A 54 4.42 -10.82 -3.27
CA ASP A 54 4.40 -10.72 -4.73
C ASP A 54 4.53 -9.24 -5.16
N HIS A 55 5.14 -8.99 -6.31
CA HIS A 55 5.20 -7.67 -6.91
C HIS A 55 3.80 -7.26 -7.40
N ASN A 56 2.91 -7.03 -6.46
CA ASN A 56 1.59 -6.51 -6.75
C ASN A 56 1.69 -5.01 -7.01
N ASP A 57 1.35 -4.60 -8.22
CA ASP A 57 1.36 -3.20 -8.66
C ASP A 57 0.07 -2.45 -8.30
N ILE A 58 -0.75 -3.03 -7.40
CA ILE A 58 -1.98 -2.41 -6.91
C ILE A 58 -1.69 -1.01 -6.33
N THR A 59 -2.48 -0.05 -6.71
CA THR A 59 -2.44 1.29 -6.15
C THR A 59 -3.09 1.35 -4.76
N VAL A 60 -2.80 2.39 -4.01
CA VAL A 60 -3.45 2.61 -2.70
C VAL A 60 -4.96 2.77 -2.88
N SER A 61 -5.41 3.47 -3.93
CA SER A 61 -6.83 3.61 -4.24
C SER A 61 -7.51 2.28 -4.50
N GLU A 62 -6.96 1.45 -5.39
CA GLU A 62 -7.52 0.13 -5.70
C GLU A 62 -7.61 -0.76 -4.45
N PHE A 63 -6.55 -0.76 -3.64
CA PHE A 63 -6.53 -1.51 -2.38
C PHE A 63 -7.60 -1.02 -1.38
N LEU A 64 -7.75 0.30 -1.22
CA LEU A 64 -8.73 0.86 -0.29
C LEU A 64 -10.17 0.64 -0.76
N TYR A 65 -10.46 0.72 -2.06
CA TYR A 65 -11.79 0.37 -2.59
C TYR A 65 -12.11 -1.11 -2.35
N GLU A 66 -11.17 -2.00 -2.62
CA GLU A 66 -11.33 -3.43 -2.32
C GLU A 66 -11.55 -3.70 -0.82
N PHE A 67 -10.83 -2.99 0.05
CA PHE A 67 -11.00 -3.05 1.50
C PHE A 67 -12.41 -2.59 1.93
N ILE A 68 -12.90 -1.46 1.39
CA ILE A 68 -14.23 -0.94 1.68
C ILE A 68 -15.30 -1.97 1.26
N GLU A 69 -15.22 -2.51 0.04
CA GLU A 69 -16.16 -3.48 -0.49
C GLU A 69 -16.18 -4.78 0.32
N LYS A 70 -15.01 -5.35 0.61
CA LYS A 70 -14.90 -6.65 1.29
C LYS A 70 -15.17 -6.59 2.79
N TYR A 71 -14.77 -5.52 3.45
CA TYR A 71 -14.78 -5.41 4.91
C TYR A 71 -15.65 -4.28 5.42
N GLY A 72 -15.63 -3.11 4.79
CA GLY A 72 -16.36 -1.93 5.23
C GLY A 72 -17.86 -2.16 5.23
N GLU A 73 -18.41 -2.60 4.12
CA GLU A 73 -19.85 -2.88 3.97
C GLU A 73 -20.37 -3.91 4.97
N LYS A 74 -19.53 -4.89 5.36
CA LYS A 74 -19.93 -5.98 6.26
C LYS A 74 -19.76 -5.67 7.73
N LYS A 75 -18.84 -4.77 8.09
CA LYS A 75 -18.44 -4.54 9.49
C LYS A 75 -18.89 -3.21 10.04
N TRP A 76 -19.13 -2.21 9.20
CA TRP A 76 -19.47 -0.87 9.65
C TRP A 76 -20.97 -0.62 9.56
N VAL A 77 -21.52 0.05 10.57
CA VAL A 77 -22.89 0.61 10.46
C VAL A 77 -22.87 1.76 9.46
N ALA A 78 -24.02 2.06 8.83
CA ALA A 78 -24.11 3.01 7.72
C ALA A 78 -23.44 4.37 7.99
N SER A 79 -23.66 4.96 9.15
CA SER A 79 -23.05 6.25 9.51
C SER A 79 -21.53 6.20 9.64
N THR A 80 -20.99 5.07 10.10
CA THR A 80 -19.53 4.84 10.20
C THR A 80 -18.95 4.59 8.81
N TYR A 81 -19.67 3.86 7.97
CA TYR A 81 -19.29 3.62 6.58
C TYR A 81 -19.15 4.93 5.82
N ASP A 82 -20.21 5.76 5.81
CA ASP A 82 -20.21 7.06 5.13
C ASP A 82 -19.09 7.98 5.65
N GLY A 83 -18.89 8.01 6.97
CA GLY A 83 -17.82 8.77 7.59
C GLY A 83 -16.43 8.30 7.16
N ASN A 84 -16.17 7.00 7.20
CA ASN A 84 -14.87 6.43 6.81
C ASN A 84 -14.59 6.59 5.31
N VAL A 85 -15.57 6.35 4.46
CA VAL A 85 -15.45 6.58 3.01
C VAL A 85 -15.15 8.05 2.75
N GLY A 86 -15.88 8.98 3.38
CA GLY A 86 -15.62 10.41 3.24
C GLY A 86 -14.21 10.83 3.68
N LEU A 87 -13.63 10.21 4.73
CA LEU A 87 -12.26 10.46 5.14
C LEU A 87 -11.24 9.97 4.09
N LEU A 88 -11.46 8.80 3.51
CA LEU A 88 -10.59 8.26 2.48
C LEU A 88 -10.66 9.09 1.19
N GLU A 89 -11.86 9.43 0.73
CA GLU A 89 -12.09 10.22 -0.49
C GLU A 89 -11.52 11.65 -0.39
N ASN A 90 -11.69 12.30 0.75
CA ASN A 90 -11.28 13.70 0.89
C ASN A 90 -9.79 13.88 1.20
N TYR A 91 -9.13 12.90 1.82
CA TYR A 91 -7.77 13.09 2.34
C TYR A 91 -6.76 12.06 1.83
N VAL A 92 -7.15 10.80 1.70
CA VAL A 92 -6.21 9.72 1.37
C VAL A 92 -6.06 9.55 -0.14
N HIS A 93 -7.17 9.43 -0.86
CA HIS A 93 -7.14 9.26 -2.32
C HIS A 93 -6.46 10.42 -3.05
N PRO A 94 -6.68 11.71 -2.72
CA PRO A 94 -5.98 12.80 -3.38
C PRO A 94 -4.47 12.80 -3.15
N TYR A 95 -4.00 12.28 -2.02
CA TYR A 95 -2.59 12.31 -1.65
C TYR A 95 -1.83 11.03 -2.04
N TRP A 96 -2.45 9.86 -1.87
CA TRP A 96 -1.81 8.56 -2.09
C TRP A 96 -2.42 7.72 -3.20
N GLY A 97 -3.56 8.10 -3.76
CA GLY A 97 -4.37 7.25 -4.63
C GLY A 97 -3.59 6.55 -5.73
N ASP A 98 -2.76 7.30 -6.44
CA ASP A 98 -1.96 6.79 -7.57
C ASP A 98 -0.65 6.11 -7.15
N LYS A 99 -0.28 6.20 -5.86
CA LYS A 99 0.94 5.54 -5.38
C LYS A 99 0.74 4.03 -5.28
N LYS A 100 1.75 3.28 -5.65
CA LYS A 100 1.74 1.83 -5.47
C LYS A 100 1.77 1.47 -4.00
N LEU A 101 0.91 0.56 -3.56
CA LEU A 101 0.81 0.14 -2.16
C LEU A 101 2.18 -0.29 -1.61
N ARG A 102 2.97 -1.02 -2.40
CA ARG A 102 4.33 -1.45 -2.05
C ARG A 102 5.33 -0.31 -1.80
N SER A 103 5.03 0.91 -2.27
CA SER A 103 5.90 2.08 -2.06
C SER A 103 5.65 2.79 -0.72
N ILE A 104 4.57 2.45 -0.03
CA ILE A 104 4.25 3.04 1.26
C ILE A 104 5.20 2.50 2.32
N ARG A 105 5.95 3.41 2.93
CA ARG A 105 6.92 3.15 4.00
C ARG A 105 6.60 4.04 5.20
N THR A 106 7.21 3.78 6.33
CA THR A 106 7.04 4.58 7.56
C THR A 106 7.24 6.06 7.27
N LYS A 107 8.30 6.43 6.55
CA LYS A 107 8.54 7.83 6.16
C LYS A 107 7.39 8.40 5.33
N THR A 108 6.84 7.66 4.39
CA THR A 108 5.70 8.11 3.56
C THR A 108 4.46 8.39 4.41
N VAL A 109 4.27 7.59 5.46
CA VAL A 109 3.18 7.77 6.42
C VAL A 109 3.42 9.01 7.28
N ASP A 110 4.63 9.22 7.76
CA ASP A 110 5.00 10.42 8.53
C ASP A 110 4.82 11.69 7.70
N ASP A 111 5.29 11.70 6.44
CA ASP A 111 5.12 12.81 5.50
C ASP A 111 3.62 13.12 5.27
N PHE A 112 2.78 12.09 5.19
CA PHE A 112 1.33 12.27 5.07
C PHE A 112 0.70 12.92 6.31
N TYR A 113 1.08 12.51 7.51
CA TYR A 113 0.58 13.16 8.72
C TYR A 113 1.08 14.60 8.86
N HIS A 114 2.31 14.88 8.44
CA HIS A 114 2.81 16.26 8.34
C HIS A 114 1.96 17.10 7.39
N PHE A 115 1.63 16.57 6.22
CA PHE A 115 0.73 17.22 5.27
C PHE A 115 -0.65 17.48 5.89
N LEU A 116 -1.28 16.48 6.54
CA LEU A 116 -2.58 16.65 7.17
C LEU A 116 -2.60 17.71 8.28
N LEU A 117 -1.51 17.83 9.03
CA LEU A 117 -1.40 18.80 10.12
C LEU A 117 -1.20 20.23 9.65
N ASN A 118 -0.45 20.45 8.57
CA ASN A 118 0.07 21.75 8.20
C ASN A 118 -0.49 22.31 6.88
N GLU A 119 -0.92 21.46 5.95
CA GLU A 119 -1.23 21.86 4.58
C GLU A 119 -2.64 21.49 4.14
N ALA A 120 -3.20 20.38 4.66
CA ALA A 120 -4.49 19.90 4.21
C ALA A 120 -5.65 20.79 4.67
N GLU A 121 -6.49 21.15 3.71
CA GLU A 121 -7.72 21.90 4.01
C GLU A 121 -8.82 20.97 4.53
N PRO A 122 -9.63 21.40 5.52
CA PRO A 122 -10.79 20.65 5.97
C PRO A 122 -11.82 20.50 4.85
N ALA A 123 -12.35 19.29 4.68
CA ALA A 123 -13.47 19.06 3.75
C ALA A 123 -14.65 19.98 4.11
N THR A 124 -15.17 20.68 3.12
CA THR A 124 -16.26 21.67 3.30
C THR A 124 -17.57 20.94 3.52
N ASN A 125 -18.08 20.96 4.75
CA ASN A 125 -19.47 20.64 5.01
C ASN A 125 -20.30 21.91 4.82
N MET A 126 -21.31 21.86 3.96
CA MET A 126 -22.22 22.99 3.73
C MET A 126 -22.69 23.63 5.05
N GLY A 127 -22.46 24.93 5.19
CA GLY A 127 -22.98 25.72 6.30
C GLY A 127 -22.12 25.82 7.57
N LYS A 128 -20.96 25.19 7.65
CA LYS A 128 -20.04 25.38 8.79
C LYS A 128 -18.92 26.35 8.44
N PRO A 129 -18.47 27.20 9.42
CA PRO A 129 -17.34 28.09 9.18
C PRO A 129 -16.10 27.29 8.76
N LYS A 130 -15.42 27.77 7.72
CA LYS A 130 -14.17 27.16 7.21
C LYS A 130 -13.13 27.22 8.33
N ARG A 131 -12.64 26.07 8.78
CA ARG A 131 -11.47 26.00 9.66
C ARG A 131 -10.19 26.09 8.82
N GLU A 132 -9.16 26.69 9.33
CA GLU A 132 -7.88 26.78 8.61
C GLU A 132 -7.18 25.43 8.49
N HIS A 133 -7.38 24.56 9.48
CA HIS A 133 -6.70 23.26 9.53
C HIS A 133 -7.65 22.12 9.94
N ILE A 134 -7.24 20.90 9.57
CA ILE A 134 -7.94 19.69 9.99
C ILE A 134 -7.79 19.50 11.50
N SER A 135 -8.88 19.07 12.17
CA SER A 135 -8.82 18.81 13.61
C SER A 135 -7.97 17.56 13.91
N PRO A 136 -7.25 17.55 15.05
CA PRO A 136 -6.52 16.35 15.50
C PRO A 136 -7.41 15.10 15.62
N SER A 137 -8.69 15.29 15.97
CA SER A 137 -9.67 14.19 16.01
C SER A 137 -9.89 13.57 14.62
N THR A 138 -10.02 14.41 13.59
CA THR A 138 -10.18 13.93 12.19
C THR A 138 -8.94 13.16 11.74
N ILE A 139 -7.74 13.65 12.05
CA ILE A 139 -6.48 12.96 11.74
C ILE A 139 -6.41 11.60 12.44
N HIS A 140 -6.84 11.54 13.71
CA HIS A 140 -6.91 10.28 14.45
C HIS A 140 -7.90 9.28 13.85
N ASP A 141 -9.04 9.76 13.33
CA ASP A 141 -10.02 8.90 12.67
C ASP A 141 -9.48 8.39 11.31
N ILE A 142 -8.78 9.23 10.53
CA ILE A 142 -8.05 8.79 9.33
C ILE A 142 -7.04 7.69 9.70
N HIS A 143 -6.26 7.90 10.77
CA HIS A 143 -5.30 6.89 11.25
C HIS A 143 -5.96 5.55 11.58
N LYS A 144 -7.10 5.56 12.27
CA LYS A 144 -7.84 4.33 12.61
C LYS A 144 -8.27 3.55 11.37
N VAL A 145 -8.82 4.24 10.36
CA VAL A 145 -9.26 3.60 9.12
C VAL A 145 -8.08 3.03 8.35
N LEU A 146 -6.99 3.77 8.18
CA LEU A 146 -5.78 3.30 7.52
C LEU A 146 -5.14 2.13 8.24
N ARG A 147 -5.06 2.18 9.59
CA ARG A 147 -4.56 1.05 10.39
C ARG A 147 -5.41 -0.20 10.20
N CYS A 148 -6.74 -0.05 10.17
CA CYS A 148 -7.65 -1.16 9.92
C CYS A 148 -7.40 -1.76 8.53
N ALA A 149 -7.29 -0.93 7.49
CA ALA A 149 -7.04 -1.37 6.12
C ALA A 149 -5.70 -2.08 5.99
N PHE A 150 -4.60 -1.47 6.44
CA PHE A 150 -3.26 -2.08 6.32
C PHE A 150 -3.06 -3.35 7.15
N ASN A 151 -3.80 -3.52 8.25
CA ASN A 151 -3.80 -4.78 8.99
C ASN A 151 -4.48 -5.93 8.22
N GLN A 152 -5.36 -5.63 7.26
CA GLN A 152 -5.99 -6.62 6.39
C GLN A 152 -5.14 -6.92 5.13
N ALA A 153 -4.14 -6.10 4.83
CA ALA A 153 -3.23 -6.28 3.69
C ALA A 153 -2.11 -7.32 3.95
N LYS A 154 -2.14 -8.00 5.08
CA LYS A 154 -1.15 -9.03 5.46
C LYS A 154 -1.48 -10.38 4.85
#